data_b3b6592f1ea4c34d97c354aab203c0e6
#
_entry.id   b3b6592f1ea4c34d97c354aab203c0e6
#
_cell.length_a   1.000
_cell.length_b   1.000
_cell.length_c   1.000
_cell.angle_alpha   90.00
_cell.angle_beta   90.00
_cell.angle_gamma   90.00
#
_symmetry.space_group_name_H-M   'P 1'
#
loop_
_entity.id
_entity.type
_entity.pdbx_description
1 polymer ?
#
loop_
_entity_poly.entity_id
_entity_poly.type
_entity_poly.pdbx_seq_one_letter_code
_entity_poly.pdbx_strand_id
1 'polypeptide(L)'
;TRMGAGTSVDRTTIEALPSINGNIQDFMRLDPRVAFTDRASGNMSAGGMNPRFNKITIDGVSASDTFGLEGNNMPTQRQPVSLEAIEALDINLSNYDVTMSGAAGANVNAVTKSGTNQFHGALYGNYRDGDWFGDYPARVAGSPLDVTGLPFDEFDKEETWGFTLGGPIIKDKLFFFANYEKLTQTNITSAGGKSLASNPLIV
;
A
#
# COMPACT_ATOMS: atom_id res chain seq x y z
N THR A 1 13.13 -16.70 -19.79
CA THR A 1 14.32 -16.00 -19.26
C THR A 1 13.89 -14.60 -18.88
N ARG A 2 13.90 -14.26 -17.58
CA ARG A 2 13.63 -12.88 -17.14
C ARG A 2 14.81 -12.02 -17.61
N MET A 3 14.55 -11.09 -18.50
CA MET A 3 15.52 -10.09 -18.94
C MET A 3 15.29 -8.81 -18.14
N GLY A 4 16.26 -8.39 -17.36
CA GLY A 4 16.19 -7.17 -16.56
C GLY A 4 16.39 -7.41 -15.06
N ALA A 5 16.60 -6.32 -14.36
CA ALA A 5 16.75 -6.33 -12.90
C ALA A 5 15.39 -6.37 -12.23
N GLY A 6 15.08 -7.45 -11.58
CA GLY A 6 13.81 -7.66 -10.88
C GLY A 6 13.99 -8.32 -9.53
N THR A 7 13.11 -8.00 -8.60
CA THR A 7 12.99 -8.61 -7.27
C THR A 7 11.61 -9.26 -7.19
N SER A 8 11.56 -10.53 -6.76
CA SER A 8 10.30 -11.21 -6.47
C SER A 8 10.19 -11.41 -4.96
N VAL A 9 9.07 -10.98 -4.40
CA VAL A 9 8.75 -11.11 -2.98
C VAL A 9 7.65 -12.17 -2.88
N ASP A 10 7.96 -13.30 -2.31
CA ASP A 10 7.05 -14.41 -2.13
C ASP A 10 6.15 -14.24 -0.90
N ARG A 11 5.14 -15.09 -0.76
CA ARG A 11 4.19 -15.06 0.36
C ARG A 11 4.87 -15.21 1.71
N THR A 12 5.88 -16.06 1.82
CA THR A 12 6.60 -16.28 3.08
C THR A 12 7.32 -15.01 3.53
N THR A 13 7.89 -14.26 2.60
CA THR A 13 8.50 -12.96 2.88
C THR A 13 7.46 -11.90 3.25
N ILE A 14 6.32 -11.89 2.57
CA ILE A 14 5.20 -10.98 2.88
C ILE A 14 4.70 -11.22 4.31
N GLU A 15 4.52 -12.46 4.72
CA GLU A 15 4.07 -12.84 6.07
C GLU A 15 5.11 -12.58 7.16
N ALA A 16 6.39 -12.70 6.83
CA ALA A 16 7.47 -12.51 7.81
C ALA A 16 7.77 -11.04 8.11
N LEU A 17 7.42 -10.13 7.20
CA LEU A 17 7.76 -8.72 7.33
C LEU A 17 6.56 -7.90 7.79
N PRO A 18 6.73 -7.07 8.83
CA PRO A 18 5.66 -6.22 9.29
C PRO A 18 5.35 -5.12 8.27
N SER A 19 4.07 -4.95 7.97
CA SER A 19 3.55 -3.81 7.25
C SER A 19 2.60 -3.04 8.17
N ILE A 20 2.86 -1.75 8.36
CA ILE A 20 2.04 -0.91 9.25
C ILE A 20 0.69 -0.64 8.61
N ASN A 21 0.68 -0.39 7.31
CA ASN A 21 -0.51 0.01 6.56
C ASN A 21 -1.13 -1.13 5.74
N GLY A 22 -0.50 -2.31 5.71
CA GLY A 22 -0.93 -3.42 4.86
C GLY A 22 -0.86 -3.12 3.37
N ASN A 23 0.06 -2.23 2.95
CA ASN A 23 0.18 -1.78 1.57
C ASN A 23 1.28 -2.51 0.81
N ILE A 24 1.04 -2.76 -0.47
CA ILE A 24 2.03 -3.33 -1.40
C ILE A 24 3.33 -2.52 -1.40
N GLN A 25 3.24 -1.22 -1.24
CA GLN A 25 4.38 -0.31 -1.25
C GLN A 25 5.38 -0.60 -0.13
N ASP A 26 4.93 -1.10 1.02
CA ASP A 26 5.83 -1.48 2.11
C ASP A 26 6.78 -2.61 1.71
N PHE A 27 6.37 -3.45 0.76
CA PHE A 27 7.18 -4.56 0.24
C PHE A 27 8.00 -4.17 -1.00
N MET A 28 7.57 -3.16 -1.75
CA MET A 28 8.34 -2.65 -2.90
C MET A 28 9.71 -2.12 -2.47
N ARG A 29 9.84 -1.56 -1.27
CA ARG A 29 11.10 -1.06 -0.71
C ARG A 29 12.13 -2.16 -0.38
N LEU A 30 11.75 -3.43 -0.48
CA LEU A 30 12.71 -4.54 -0.37
C LEU A 30 13.69 -4.55 -1.54
N ASP A 31 13.30 -3.94 -2.65
CA ASP A 31 14.26 -3.65 -3.71
C ASP A 31 15.04 -2.37 -3.35
N PRO A 32 16.37 -2.43 -3.21
CA PRO A 32 17.19 -1.29 -2.78
C PRO A 32 17.19 -0.12 -3.76
N ARG A 33 16.67 -0.30 -4.96
CA ARG A 33 16.55 0.73 -5.99
C ARG A 33 15.22 1.48 -5.91
N VAL A 34 14.33 1.07 -5.00
CA VAL A 34 13.03 1.69 -4.76
C VAL A 34 13.07 2.43 -3.43
N ALA A 35 12.72 3.70 -3.45
CA ALA A 35 12.71 4.54 -2.26
C ALA A 35 11.40 5.33 -2.14
N PHE A 36 10.92 5.51 -0.91
CA PHE A 36 9.83 6.45 -0.66
C PHE A 36 10.31 7.88 -0.87
N THR A 37 9.61 8.63 -1.70
CA THR A 37 9.76 10.09 -1.82
C THR A 37 8.84 10.81 -0.86
N ASP A 38 7.68 10.23 -0.60
CA ASP A 38 6.76 10.65 0.43
C ASP A 38 6.06 9.40 1.01
N ARG A 39 6.26 9.16 2.28
CA ARG A 39 5.72 7.98 2.96
C ARG A 39 4.24 8.13 3.28
N ALA A 40 3.78 9.34 3.59
CA ALA A 40 2.40 9.59 3.97
C ALA A 40 1.45 9.31 2.80
N SER A 41 1.81 9.76 1.60
CA SER A 41 1.04 9.51 0.38
C SER A 41 1.40 8.21 -0.34
N GLY A 42 2.40 7.46 0.17
CA GLY A 42 2.86 6.22 -0.46
C GLY A 42 3.62 6.41 -1.77
N ASN A 43 4.15 7.59 -2.01
CA ASN A 43 4.89 7.90 -3.24
C ASN A 43 6.24 7.20 -3.27
N MET A 44 6.50 6.45 -4.32
CA MET A 44 7.74 5.71 -4.49
C MET A 44 8.44 6.03 -5.78
N SER A 45 9.73 6.34 -5.66
CA SER A 45 10.65 6.48 -6.79
C SER A 45 11.39 5.18 -7.01
N ALA A 46 11.39 4.71 -8.23
CA ALA A 46 12.16 3.56 -8.67
C ALA A 46 13.32 4.04 -9.56
N GLY A 47 14.55 3.75 -9.16
CA GLY A 47 15.75 4.20 -9.88
C GLY A 47 15.86 5.72 -10.05
N GLY A 48 15.31 6.50 -9.12
CA GLY A 48 15.29 7.96 -9.20
C GLY A 48 14.22 8.57 -10.12
N MET A 49 13.37 7.73 -10.72
CA MET A 49 12.31 8.20 -11.62
C MET A 49 11.11 8.75 -10.82
N ASN A 50 10.35 9.64 -11.44
CA ASN A 50 9.13 10.15 -10.83
C ASN A 50 8.12 8.99 -10.59
N PRO A 51 7.42 8.96 -9.44
CA PRO A 51 6.44 7.92 -9.12
C PRO A 51 5.39 7.65 -10.18
N ARG A 52 5.01 8.64 -10.96
CA ARG A 52 4.04 8.53 -12.07
C ARG A 52 4.48 7.62 -13.21
N PHE A 53 5.78 7.34 -13.32
CA PHE A 53 6.31 6.42 -14.33
C PHE A 53 6.33 4.96 -13.89
N ASN A 54 5.95 4.70 -12.64
CA ASN A 54 5.74 3.33 -12.19
C ASN A 54 4.44 2.79 -12.77
N LYS A 55 4.43 1.50 -13.04
CA LYS A 55 3.22 0.77 -13.44
C LYS A 55 2.88 -0.26 -12.38
N ILE A 56 1.64 -0.25 -11.94
CA ILE A 56 1.12 -1.24 -11.01
C ILE A 56 0.12 -2.11 -11.77
N THR A 57 0.32 -3.40 -11.69
CA THR A 57 -0.56 -4.41 -12.30
C THR A 57 -0.98 -5.44 -11.25
N ILE A 58 -2.17 -5.98 -11.41
CA ILE A 58 -2.70 -7.08 -10.62
C ILE A 58 -3.04 -8.19 -11.60
N ASP A 59 -2.38 -9.34 -11.47
CA ASP A 59 -2.47 -10.45 -12.42
C ASP A 59 -2.28 -10.02 -13.89
N GLY A 60 -1.39 -9.04 -14.11
CA GLY A 60 -1.11 -8.48 -15.42
C GLY A 60 -2.08 -7.38 -15.89
N VAL A 61 -3.19 -7.15 -15.19
CA VAL A 61 -4.13 -6.07 -15.50
C VAL A 61 -3.67 -4.76 -14.85
N SER A 62 -3.67 -3.66 -15.60
CA SER A 62 -3.25 -2.36 -15.09
C SER A 62 -4.18 -1.87 -13.98
N ALA A 63 -3.58 -1.58 -12.84
CA ALA A 63 -4.22 -0.96 -11.68
C ALA A 63 -3.60 0.42 -11.37
N SER A 64 -2.93 1.02 -12.35
CA SER A 64 -2.37 2.36 -12.20
C SER A 64 -3.43 3.44 -12.35
N ASP A 65 -3.22 4.57 -11.66
CA ASP A 65 -4.04 5.77 -11.86
C ASP A 65 -3.87 6.32 -13.27
N THR A 66 -4.94 6.25 -14.06
CA THR A 66 -4.94 6.70 -15.45
C THR A 66 -4.86 8.23 -15.58
N PHE A 67 -5.35 8.94 -14.58
CA PHE A 67 -5.43 10.40 -14.61
C PHE A 67 -4.25 11.09 -13.90
N GLY A 68 -3.44 10.32 -13.15
CA GLY A 68 -2.29 10.83 -12.41
C GLY A 68 -2.67 11.79 -11.28
N LEU A 69 -3.83 11.59 -10.68
CA LEU A 69 -4.34 12.41 -9.57
C LEU A 69 -3.74 11.98 -8.24
N GLU A 70 -3.52 10.67 -8.07
CA GLU A 70 -2.94 10.13 -6.85
C GLU A 70 -1.41 10.02 -6.94
N GLY A 71 -0.74 10.50 -5.91
CA GLY A 71 0.71 10.49 -5.86
C GLY A 71 1.32 9.09 -5.78
N ASN A 72 0.59 8.13 -5.22
CA ASN A 72 0.97 6.72 -5.13
C ASN A 72 0.83 5.95 -6.45
N ASN A 73 0.32 6.60 -7.49
CA ASN A 73 0.02 6.02 -8.81
C ASN A 73 -0.98 4.85 -8.78
N MET A 74 -1.84 4.80 -7.76
CA MET A 74 -2.97 3.88 -7.68
C MET A 74 -4.29 4.65 -7.88
N PRO A 75 -5.39 3.97 -8.26
CA PRO A 75 -6.67 4.65 -8.50
C PRO A 75 -7.30 5.21 -7.22
N THR A 76 -6.78 4.83 -6.07
CA THR A 76 -7.20 5.28 -4.74
C THR A 76 -6.00 5.38 -3.81
N GLN A 77 -6.12 6.12 -2.72
CA GLN A 77 -5.07 6.20 -1.69
C GLN A 77 -4.71 4.82 -1.12
N ARG A 78 -5.69 3.92 -1.07
CA ARG A 78 -5.48 2.53 -0.68
C ARG A 78 -5.40 1.63 -1.91
N GLN A 79 -4.60 0.59 -1.81
CA GLN A 79 -4.51 -0.43 -2.86
C GLN A 79 -5.85 -1.11 -3.12
N PRO A 80 -6.16 -1.44 -4.38
CA PRO A 80 -7.44 -2.04 -4.76
C PRO A 80 -7.60 -3.51 -4.36
N VAL A 81 -6.51 -4.17 -3.95
CA VAL A 81 -6.49 -5.58 -3.54
C VAL A 81 -5.87 -5.70 -2.16
N SER A 82 -6.52 -6.45 -1.28
CA SER A 82 -5.99 -6.75 0.05
C SER A 82 -4.64 -7.48 -0.04
N LEU A 83 -3.73 -7.14 0.85
CA LEU A 83 -2.44 -7.83 0.98
C LEU A 83 -2.63 -9.34 1.24
N GLU A 84 -3.69 -9.71 1.95
CA GLU A 84 -4.01 -11.10 2.24
C GLU A 84 -4.45 -11.90 1.01
N ALA A 85 -4.86 -11.24 -0.06
CA ALA A 85 -5.17 -11.88 -1.34
C ALA A 85 -3.94 -12.05 -2.23
N ILE A 86 -2.78 -11.48 -1.87
CA ILE A 86 -1.57 -11.50 -2.69
C ILE A 86 -0.72 -12.73 -2.35
N GLU A 87 -0.30 -13.45 -3.37
CA GLU A 87 0.62 -14.59 -3.29
C GLU A 87 2.07 -14.16 -3.48
N ALA A 88 2.31 -13.26 -4.42
CA ALA A 88 3.65 -12.77 -4.72
C ALA A 88 3.61 -11.37 -5.31
N LEU A 89 4.72 -10.64 -5.15
CA LEU A 89 4.97 -9.36 -5.79
C LEU A 89 6.21 -9.47 -6.67
N ASP A 90 6.05 -9.17 -7.94
CA ASP A 90 7.15 -9.07 -8.89
C ASP A 90 7.45 -7.61 -9.20
N ILE A 91 8.65 -7.16 -8.84
CA ILE A 91 9.13 -5.78 -9.03
C ILE A 91 10.19 -5.80 -10.11
N ASN A 92 9.92 -5.21 -11.24
CA ASN A 92 10.84 -5.13 -12.38
C ASN A 92 11.18 -3.66 -12.68
N LEU A 93 12.46 -3.30 -12.59
CA LEU A 93 12.90 -1.92 -12.85
C LEU A 93 13.33 -1.67 -14.29
N SER A 94 13.70 -2.73 -14.97
CA SER A 94 14.12 -2.65 -16.37
C SER A 94 13.29 -3.64 -17.16
N ASN A 95 12.22 -3.13 -17.75
CA ASN A 95 11.36 -3.98 -18.55
C ASN A 95 11.72 -3.83 -20.03
N TYR A 96 12.32 -4.89 -20.60
CA TYR A 96 12.64 -4.96 -22.03
C TYR A 96 11.56 -5.68 -22.85
N ASP A 97 10.44 -6.01 -22.21
CA ASP A 97 9.32 -6.64 -22.90
C ASP A 97 8.50 -5.59 -23.64
N VAL A 98 8.52 -5.64 -24.96
CA VAL A 98 7.81 -4.71 -25.86
C VAL A 98 6.29 -4.80 -25.75
N THR A 99 5.77 -5.87 -25.15
CA THR A 99 4.33 -6.04 -24.92
C THR A 99 3.84 -5.22 -23.72
N MET A 100 4.76 -4.81 -22.85
CA MET A 100 4.47 -4.01 -21.67
C MET A 100 4.64 -2.53 -21.95
N SER A 101 3.56 -1.81 -22.14
CA SER A 101 3.55 -0.35 -22.32
C SER A 101 3.38 0.39 -20.99
N GLY A 102 3.91 1.63 -20.93
CA GLY A 102 3.61 2.57 -19.86
C GLY A 102 4.45 2.43 -18.57
N ALA A 103 5.51 1.64 -18.59
CA ALA A 103 6.46 1.53 -17.46
C ALA A 103 7.81 2.10 -17.86
N ALA A 104 8.06 3.38 -17.60
CA ALA A 104 9.40 3.97 -17.70
C ALA A 104 10.16 3.87 -16.37
N GLY A 105 9.46 3.72 -15.26
CA GLY A 105 9.99 3.43 -13.93
C GLY A 105 9.92 1.94 -13.60
N ALA A 106 9.48 1.60 -12.38
CA ALA A 106 9.22 0.22 -12.01
C ALA A 106 7.90 -0.29 -12.58
N ASN A 107 7.89 -1.57 -12.96
CA ASN A 107 6.67 -2.33 -13.13
C ASN A 107 6.50 -3.28 -11.94
N VAL A 108 5.44 -3.10 -11.20
CA VAL A 108 5.09 -3.92 -10.04
C VAL A 108 3.87 -4.73 -10.39
N ASN A 109 4.01 -6.05 -10.38
CA ASN A 109 2.89 -6.95 -10.59
C ASN A 109 2.57 -7.71 -9.31
N ALA A 110 1.36 -7.51 -8.79
CA ALA A 110 0.82 -8.31 -7.71
C ALA A 110 0.14 -9.55 -8.31
N VAL A 111 0.57 -10.72 -7.87
CA VAL A 111 -0.04 -11.99 -8.24
C VAL A 111 -1.00 -12.39 -7.13
N THR A 112 -2.27 -12.62 -7.46
CA THR A 112 -3.26 -13.01 -6.47
C THR A 112 -3.21 -14.50 -6.16
N LYS A 113 -3.68 -14.86 -4.95
CA LYS A 113 -3.84 -16.26 -4.54
C LYS A 113 -4.86 -16.96 -5.42
N SER A 114 -4.63 -18.23 -5.67
CA SER A 114 -5.58 -19.11 -6.34
C SER A 114 -6.08 -20.21 -5.38
N GLY A 115 -7.21 -20.83 -5.71
CA GLY A 115 -7.68 -22.01 -5.00
C GLY A 115 -6.80 -23.22 -5.26
N THR A 116 -6.78 -24.13 -4.31
CA THR A 116 -6.04 -25.39 -4.38
C THR A 116 -6.97 -26.59 -4.17
N ASN A 117 -6.43 -27.80 -4.20
CA ASN A 117 -7.19 -29.03 -3.90
C ASN A 117 -7.57 -29.18 -2.42
N GLN A 118 -7.11 -28.28 -1.55
CA GLN A 118 -7.45 -28.26 -0.14
C GLN A 118 -8.20 -26.98 0.20
N PHE A 119 -9.21 -27.09 1.04
CA PHE A 119 -9.86 -25.92 1.59
C PHE A 119 -8.92 -25.22 2.58
N HIS A 120 -8.74 -23.93 2.39
CA HIS A 120 -8.00 -23.07 3.29
C HIS A 120 -8.69 -21.72 3.37
N GLY A 121 -8.57 -21.11 4.53
CA GLY A 121 -9.13 -19.79 4.78
C GLY A 121 -8.46 -19.16 5.98
N ALA A 122 -8.55 -17.84 6.05
CA ALA A 122 -8.06 -17.06 7.16
C ALA A 122 -9.04 -15.94 7.48
N LEU A 123 -9.12 -15.59 8.75
CA LEU A 123 -9.76 -14.39 9.25
C LEU A 123 -8.64 -13.47 9.73
N TYR A 124 -8.73 -12.20 9.39
CA TYR A 124 -7.74 -11.22 9.82
C TYR A 124 -8.42 -9.91 10.21
N GLY A 125 -7.76 -9.18 11.07
CA GLY A 125 -8.20 -7.87 11.50
C GLY A 125 -7.04 -7.03 11.99
N ASN A 126 -7.13 -5.74 11.77
CA ASN A 126 -6.21 -4.73 12.25
C ASN A 126 -7.00 -3.56 12.81
N TYR A 127 -6.60 -3.09 13.97
CA TYR A 127 -7.18 -1.93 14.62
C TYR A 127 -6.08 -0.96 14.98
N ARG A 128 -6.24 0.29 14.62
CA ARG A 128 -5.35 1.39 15.00
C ARG A 128 -6.19 2.53 15.55
N ASP A 129 -5.67 3.15 16.58
CA ASP A 129 -6.30 4.27 17.25
C ASP A 129 -5.32 5.45 17.28
N GLY A 130 -5.80 6.63 16.96
CA GLY A 130 -4.99 7.85 16.98
C GLY A 130 -4.40 8.14 18.36
N ASP A 131 -5.09 7.76 19.42
CA ASP A 131 -4.63 7.95 20.79
C ASP A 131 -3.39 7.08 21.13
N TRP A 132 -3.08 6.07 20.34
CA TRP A 132 -1.89 5.23 20.52
C TRP A 132 -0.63 5.85 19.91
N PHE A 133 -0.80 6.86 19.08
CA PHE A 133 0.30 7.65 18.56
C PHE A 133 0.62 8.76 19.56
N GLY A 134 1.89 8.98 19.80
CA GLY A 134 2.31 10.10 20.65
C GLY A 134 2.03 11.45 19.97
N ASP A 135 1.85 12.46 20.79
CA ASP A 135 1.82 13.83 20.30
C ASP A 135 3.21 14.32 19.89
N TYR A 136 3.29 15.39 19.15
CA TYR A 136 4.54 16.06 18.91
C TYR A 136 5.18 16.48 20.24
N PRO A 137 6.38 15.98 20.59
CA PRO A 137 6.90 16.05 21.95
C PRO A 137 7.32 17.46 22.39
N ALA A 138 7.60 18.34 21.46
CA ALA A 138 7.97 19.71 21.75
C ALA A 138 8.01 20.56 20.46
N ARG A 139 8.01 21.86 20.66
CA ARG A 139 8.30 22.83 19.63
C ARG A 139 9.61 22.50 18.94
N VAL A 140 9.60 22.30 17.65
CA VAL A 140 10.83 22.16 16.88
C VAL A 140 11.55 23.50 16.89
N ALA A 141 12.74 23.55 17.48
CA ALA A 141 13.53 24.76 17.55
C ALA A 141 13.75 25.36 16.16
N GLY A 142 13.36 26.62 15.97
CA GLY A 142 13.44 27.30 14.69
C GLY A 142 12.17 27.20 13.82
N SER A 143 11.17 26.44 14.24
CA SER A 143 9.87 26.44 13.55
C SER A 143 9.02 27.63 14.04
N PRO A 144 8.42 28.41 13.14
CA PRO A 144 7.47 29.46 13.51
C PRO A 144 6.14 28.89 14.00
N LEU A 145 5.88 27.58 13.77
CA LEU A 145 4.64 26.91 14.14
C LEU A 145 4.84 26.16 15.48
N ASP A 146 3.98 26.43 16.43
CA ASP A 146 3.89 25.64 17.65
C ASP A 146 3.00 24.42 17.39
N VAL A 147 3.63 23.26 17.24
CA VAL A 147 2.98 21.98 17.00
C VAL A 147 2.84 21.13 18.26
N THR A 148 3.20 21.69 19.43
CA THR A 148 3.14 20.98 20.70
C THR A 148 1.71 20.51 21.01
N GLY A 149 1.55 19.24 21.28
CA GLY A 149 0.26 18.62 21.58
C GLY A 149 -0.70 18.50 20.38
N LEU A 150 -0.20 18.66 19.14
CA LEU A 150 -0.94 18.24 17.96
C LEU A 150 -0.74 16.72 17.79
N PRO A 151 -1.78 15.98 17.41
CA PRO A 151 -1.65 14.57 17.12
C PRO A 151 -0.68 14.34 15.97
N PHE A 152 0.15 13.32 16.11
CA PHE A 152 1.17 12.97 15.11
C PHE A 152 0.56 12.39 13.83
N ASP A 153 -0.65 11.89 13.88
CA ASP A 153 -1.33 11.24 12.76
C ASP A 153 -2.61 11.98 12.37
N GLU A 154 -2.99 11.85 11.11
CA GLU A 154 -4.16 12.52 10.52
C GLU A 154 -5.45 11.72 10.68
N PHE A 155 -5.41 10.55 11.30
CA PHE A 155 -6.61 9.75 11.55
C PHE A 155 -6.90 9.59 13.05
N ASP A 156 -8.19 9.50 13.36
CA ASP A 156 -8.70 9.21 14.70
C ASP A 156 -8.72 7.70 14.95
N LYS A 157 -9.29 6.95 14.01
CA LYS A 157 -9.48 5.52 14.12
C LYS A 157 -9.42 4.83 12.78
N GLU A 158 -8.72 3.70 12.72
CA GLU A 158 -8.74 2.82 11.55
C GLU A 158 -9.01 1.38 11.97
N GLU A 159 -9.99 0.77 11.35
CA GLU A 159 -10.39 -0.60 11.56
C GLU A 159 -10.45 -1.32 10.23
N THR A 160 -9.70 -2.40 10.11
CA THR A 160 -9.71 -3.29 8.95
C THR A 160 -10.06 -4.68 9.42
N TRP A 161 -10.99 -5.34 8.77
CA TRP A 161 -11.24 -6.75 8.96
C TRP A 161 -11.59 -7.42 7.63
N GLY A 162 -11.27 -8.67 7.53
CA GLY A 162 -11.52 -9.42 6.31
C GLY A 162 -11.37 -10.91 6.50
N PHE A 163 -11.69 -11.64 5.43
CA PHE A 163 -11.47 -13.06 5.36
C PHE A 163 -11.03 -13.48 3.96
N THR A 164 -10.33 -14.58 3.92
CA THR A 164 -10.01 -15.30 2.68
C THR A 164 -10.58 -16.70 2.76
N LEU A 165 -11.03 -17.24 1.63
CA LEU A 165 -11.49 -18.60 1.49
C LEU A 165 -11.11 -19.13 0.11
N GLY A 166 -10.46 -20.27 0.06
CA GLY A 166 -10.08 -20.92 -1.19
C GLY A 166 -10.23 -22.43 -1.08
N GLY A 167 -10.45 -23.07 -2.23
CA GLY A 167 -10.57 -24.52 -2.28
C GLY A 167 -11.05 -25.04 -3.63
N PRO A 168 -11.26 -26.37 -3.73
CA PRO A 168 -11.77 -26.99 -4.95
C PRO A 168 -13.30 -26.91 -5.03
N ILE A 169 -13.84 -26.50 -6.17
CA ILE A 169 -15.22 -26.74 -6.54
C ILE A 169 -15.33 -28.17 -7.10
N ILE A 170 -14.40 -28.51 -7.99
CA ILE A 170 -14.23 -29.87 -8.52
C ILE A 170 -12.77 -30.22 -8.33
N LYS A 171 -12.52 -31.26 -7.56
CA LYS A 171 -11.16 -31.69 -7.25
C LYS A 171 -10.34 -31.92 -8.53
N ASP A 172 -9.11 -31.43 -8.54
CA ASP A 172 -8.16 -31.50 -9.65
C ASP A 172 -8.56 -30.75 -10.94
N LYS A 173 -9.72 -30.06 -10.96
CA LYS A 173 -10.24 -29.43 -12.18
C LYS A 173 -10.66 -27.98 -12.02
N LEU A 174 -11.37 -27.64 -10.96
CA LEU A 174 -11.96 -26.32 -10.79
C LEU A 174 -11.79 -25.85 -9.36
N PHE A 175 -11.17 -24.69 -9.23
CA PHE A 175 -10.86 -24.08 -7.94
C PHE A 175 -11.52 -22.73 -7.84
N PHE A 176 -11.68 -22.24 -6.62
CA PHE A 176 -12.08 -20.88 -6.34
C PHE A 176 -11.20 -20.27 -5.27
N PHE A 177 -11.09 -18.97 -5.30
CA PHE A 177 -10.54 -18.16 -4.23
C PHE A 177 -11.42 -16.91 -4.07
N ALA A 178 -11.75 -16.57 -2.84
CA ALA A 178 -12.52 -15.38 -2.48
C ALA A 178 -11.81 -14.63 -1.38
N ASN A 179 -11.81 -13.33 -1.49
CA ASN A 179 -11.33 -12.41 -0.46
C ASN A 179 -12.37 -11.32 -0.25
N TYR A 180 -12.60 -10.99 1.00
CA TYR A 180 -13.40 -9.83 1.39
C TYR A 180 -12.65 -9.05 2.45
N GLU A 181 -12.53 -7.74 2.25
CA GLU A 181 -11.94 -6.83 3.21
C GLU A 181 -12.82 -5.60 3.35
N LYS A 182 -13.02 -5.17 4.59
CA LYS A 182 -13.67 -3.91 4.92
C LYS A 182 -12.70 -3.06 5.73
N LEU A 183 -12.44 -1.87 5.22
CA LEU A 183 -11.75 -0.80 5.93
C LEU A 183 -12.76 0.26 6.36
N THR A 184 -12.64 0.69 7.59
CA THR A 184 -13.32 1.88 8.11
C THR A 184 -12.26 2.79 8.70
N GLN A 185 -12.15 3.99 8.18
CA GLN A 185 -11.21 5.00 8.67
C GLN A 185 -11.98 6.26 9.01
N THR A 186 -11.78 6.74 10.21
CA THR A 186 -12.28 8.04 10.67
C THR A 186 -11.11 8.99 10.73
N ASN A 187 -11.13 10.02 9.90
CA ASN A 187 -10.10 11.02 9.89
C ASN A 187 -10.39 12.07 10.95
N ILE A 188 -9.37 12.61 11.57
CA ILE A 188 -9.49 13.82 12.38
C ILE A 188 -9.87 14.93 11.42
N THR A 189 -11.16 15.28 11.40
CA THR A 189 -11.58 16.45 10.64
C THR A 189 -11.04 17.69 11.34
N SER A 190 -10.53 18.62 10.57
CA SER A 190 -10.02 19.91 11.06
C SER A 190 -11.03 20.70 11.91
N ALA A 191 -12.29 20.27 11.95
CA ALA A 191 -13.35 20.89 12.75
C ALA A 191 -13.38 20.44 14.22
N GLY A 192 -12.80 19.29 14.55
CA GLY A 192 -12.71 18.80 15.96
C GLY A 192 -11.31 18.86 16.50
N GLY A 193 -10.32 18.85 15.65
CA GLY A 193 -8.93 19.07 16.00
C GLY A 193 -8.68 20.54 16.29
N LYS A 194 -7.60 20.82 16.97
CA LYS A 194 -7.06 22.18 17.10
C LYS A 194 -6.76 22.67 15.69
N SER A 195 -7.75 23.25 15.05
CA SER A 195 -7.69 23.76 13.70
C SER A 195 -6.48 24.67 13.56
N LEU A 196 -5.75 24.56 12.48
CA LEU A 196 -4.79 25.56 12.05
C LEU A 196 -5.42 26.97 12.05
N ALA A 197 -6.75 27.07 11.84
CA ALA A 197 -7.52 28.30 11.93
C ALA A 197 -7.61 28.86 13.35
N SER A 198 -7.37 28.09 14.40
CA SER A 198 -7.26 28.58 15.77
C SER A 198 -5.84 29.03 16.16
N ASN A 199 -4.88 28.86 15.24
CA ASN A 199 -3.53 29.33 15.45
C ASN A 199 -3.44 30.78 14.94
N PRO A 200 -3.20 31.79 15.81
CA PRO A 200 -3.19 33.19 15.41
C PRO A 200 -2.05 33.58 14.45
N LEU A 201 -1.21 32.63 14.08
CA LEU A 201 -0.11 32.81 13.12
C LEU A 201 -0.46 32.45 11.66
N ILE A 202 -1.71 32.05 11.39
CA ILE A 202 -2.19 31.65 10.06
C ILE A 202 -3.38 32.55 9.63
N VAL A 203 -3.29 33.82 9.89
CA VAL A 203 -4.19 34.84 9.32
C VAL A 203 -3.46 35.61 8.24
#